data_1b57b749e0742325933a805cb95e3eba
#
_entry.id   1b57b749e0742325933a805cb95e3eba
#
_cell.length_a   1.000
_cell.length_b   1.000
_cell.length_c   1.000
_cell.angle_alpha   90.00
_cell.angle_beta   90.00
_cell.angle_gamma   90.00
#
_symmetry.space_group_name_H-M   'P 1'
#
loop_
_entity.id
_entity.type
_entity.pdbx_description
1 polymer ?
#
loop_
_entity_poly.entity_id
_entity_poly.type
_entity_poly.pdbx_seq_one_letter_code
_entity_poly.pdbx_strand_id
1 'polypeptide(L)'
;MNHTRWKLDRERRAAQGYSEPAEAEAERAEVRLAMAFAKAVYDRRKDLGLSQAELAARAGLTQAKISRVEGADAVPTLPLLRRLAHALDASLNIALGTDHEEVTFVARSAA
;
A
#
# COMPACT_ATOMS: atom_id res chain seq x y z
N MET A 1 -10.40 18.55 6.55
CA MET A 1 -10.67 18.17 7.96
C MET A 1 -9.76 18.97 8.87
N ASN A 2 -10.32 19.52 9.94
CA ASN A 2 -9.50 20.23 10.92
C ASN A 2 -8.77 19.22 11.83
N HIS A 3 -7.47 19.16 11.67
CA HIS A 3 -6.62 18.22 12.40
C HIS A 3 -6.66 18.46 13.93
N THR A 4 -6.72 19.71 14.36
CA THR A 4 -6.81 20.07 15.78
C THR A 4 -8.11 19.59 16.39
N ARG A 5 -9.23 19.75 15.68
CA ARG A 5 -10.55 19.30 16.16
C ARG A 5 -10.58 17.78 16.33
N TRP A 6 -10.01 17.04 15.38
CA TRP A 6 -9.93 15.58 15.46
C TRP A 6 -9.12 15.13 16.68
N LYS A 7 -7.99 15.79 16.93
CA LYS A 7 -7.15 15.51 18.08
C LYS A 7 -7.85 15.78 19.40
N LEU A 8 -8.55 16.91 19.51
CA LEU A 8 -9.31 17.27 20.71
C LEU A 8 -10.45 16.29 20.97
N ASP A 9 -11.16 15.86 19.94
CA ASP A 9 -12.22 14.86 20.07
C ASP A 9 -11.66 13.53 20.59
N ARG A 10 -10.51 13.11 20.09
CA ARG A 10 -9.86 11.90 20.55
C ARG A 10 -9.46 11.98 22.02
N GLU A 11 -8.84 13.09 22.40
CA GLU A 11 -8.43 13.33 23.78
C GLU A 11 -9.64 13.35 24.73
N ARG A 12 -10.73 13.98 24.31
CA ARG A 12 -11.95 14.03 25.10
C ARG A 12 -12.54 12.64 25.30
N ARG A 13 -12.61 11.83 24.27
CA ARG A 13 -13.11 10.46 24.35
C ARG A 13 -12.25 9.61 25.28
N ALA A 14 -10.94 9.73 25.18
CA ALA A 14 -10.02 9.03 26.07
C ALA A 14 -10.24 9.43 27.52
N ALA A 15 -10.40 10.74 27.79
CA ALA A 15 -10.67 11.25 29.13
C ALA A 15 -12.01 10.77 29.69
N GLN A 16 -12.98 10.46 28.82
CA GLN A 16 -14.29 9.93 29.22
C GLN A 16 -14.32 8.39 29.31
N GLY A 17 -13.17 7.73 29.16
CA GLY A 17 -13.07 6.29 29.17
C GLY A 17 -13.47 5.62 27.87
N TYR A 18 -13.61 6.39 26.80
CA TYR A 18 -13.84 5.81 25.47
C TYR A 18 -12.54 5.29 24.88
N SER A 19 -12.59 4.06 24.37
CA SER A 19 -11.60 3.62 23.38
C SER A 19 -11.99 4.19 22.02
N GLU A 20 -11.04 4.30 21.10
CA GLU A 20 -11.27 4.77 19.73
C GLU A 20 -11.08 3.63 18.73
N PRO A 21 -11.94 2.58 18.82
CA PRO A 21 -11.70 1.37 18.03
C PRO A 21 -11.79 1.61 16.53
N ALA A 22 -12.64 2.53 16.09
CA ALA A 22 -12.83 2.83 14.68
C ALA A 22 -11.58 3.50 14.08
N GLU A 23 -11.01 4.49 14.77
CA GLU A 23 -9.82 5.19 14.29
C GLU A 23 -8.58 4.30 14.34
N ALA A 24 -8.41 3.59 15.47
CA ALA A 24 -7.30 2.67 15.62
C ALA A 24 -7.38 1.53 14.60
N GLU A 25 -8.57 1.02 14.31
CA GLU A 25 -8.76 0.00 13.30
C GLU A 25 -8.48 0.53 11.89
N ALA A 26 -8.90 1.77 11.59
CA ALA A 26 -8.61 2.39 10.30
C ALA A 26 -7.10 2.56 10.09
N GLU A 27 -6.38 2.97 11.12
CA GLU A 27 -4.92 3.10 11.06
C GLU A 27 -4.25 1.74 10.85
N ARG A 28 -4.69 0.71 11.57
CA ARG A 28 -4.16 -0.65 11.41
C ARG A 28 -4.45 -1.20 10.01
N ALA A 29 -5.65 -0.95 9.50
CA ALA A 29 -6.03 -1.37 8.15
C ALA A 29 -5.14 -0.71 7.10
N GLU A 30 -4.84 0.57 7.26
CA GLU A 30 -3.97 1.29 6.34
C GLU A 30 -2.54 0.73 6.37
N VAL A 31 -2.02 0.42 7.56
CA VAL A 31 -0.70 -0.21 7.70
C VAL A 31 -0.69 -1.58 7.05
N ARG A 32 -1.72 -2.41 7.30
CA ARG A 32 -1.82 -3.73 6.66
C ARG A 32 -1.86 -3.62 5.14
N LEU A 33 -2.59 -2.62 4.63
CA LEU A 33 -2.71 -2.41 3.18
C LEU A 33 -1.36 -1.99 2.59
N ALA A 34 -0.65 -1.07 3.23
CA ALA A 34 0.69 -0.67 2.78
C ALA A 34 1.66 -1.85 2.76
N MET A 35 1.61 -2.71 3.78
CA MET A 35 2.43 -3.92 3.84
C MET A 35 2.04 -4.93 2.76
N ALA A 36 0.74 -5.06 2.46
CA ALA A 36 0.27 -5.96 1.41
C ALA A 36 0.76 -5.51 0.03
N PHE A 37 0.72 -4.20 -0.26
CA PHE A 37 1.29 -3.66 -1.50
C PHE A 37 2.80 -3.87 -1.56
N ALA A 38 3.50 -3.60 -0.46
CA ALA A 38 4.95 -3.78 -0.38
C ALA A 38 5.36 -5.22 -0.71
N LYS A 39 4.68 -6.18 -0.11
CA LYS A 39 4.93 -7.60 -0.34
C LYS A 39 4.62 -8.00 -1.78
N ALA A 40 3.49 -7.57 -2.31
CA ALA A 40 3.08 -7.92 -3.66
C ALA A 40 4.08 -7.40 -4.71
N VAL A 41 4.53 -6.15 -4.56
CA VAL A 41 5.52 -5.56 -5.46
C VAL A 41 6.85 -6.32 -5.36
N TYR A 42 7.32 -6.55 -4.15
CA TYR A 42 8.57 -7.27 -3.90
C TYR A 42 8.52 -8.68 -4.51
N ASP A 43 7.48 -9.44 -4.22
CA ASP A 43 7.36 -10.83 -4.68
C ASP A 43 7.33 -10.90 -6.21
N ARG A 44 6.51 -10.04 -6.85
CA ARG A 44 6.41 -10.03 -8.31
C ARG A 44 7.72 -9.59 -8.96
N ARG A 45 8.38 -8.58 -8.38
CA ARG A 45 9.69 -8.12 -8.87
C ARG A 45 10.71 -9.26 -8.82
N LYS A 46 10.75 -10.00 -7.72
CA LYS A 46 11.64 -11.15 -7.55
C LYS A 46 11.32 -12.27 -8.52
N ASP A 47 10.04 -12.56 -8.75
CA ASP A 47 9.61 -13.56 -9.72
C ASP A 47 10.14 -13.25 -11.13
N LEU A 48 10.20 -11.96 -11.47
CA LEU A 48 10.71 -11.52 -12.76
C LEU A 48 12.24 -11.41 -12.80
N GLY A 49 12.91 -11.61 -11.68
CA GLY A 49 14.35 -11.47 -11.58
C GLY A 49 14.85 -10.04 -11.70
N LEU A 50 14.01 -9.06 -11.36
CA LEU A 50 14.37 -7.66 -11.47
C LEU A 50 14.96 -7.11 -10.17
N SER A 51 15.98 -6.25 -10.31
CA SER A 51 16.41 -5.41 -9.20
C SER A 51 15.44 -4.25 -9.00
N GLN A 52 15.55 -3.55 -7.86
CA GLN A 52 14.77 -2.33 -7.64
C GLN A 52 15.10 -1.27 -8.71
N ALA A 53 16.35 -1.14 -9.09
CA ALA A 53 16.77 -0.20 -10.13
C ALA A 53 16.16 -0.54 -11.49
N GLU A 54 16.11 -1.82 -11.82
CA GLU A 54 15.52 -2.29 -13.08
C GLU A 54 14.00 -2.05 -13.10
N LEU A 55 13.31 -2.33 -12.00
CA LEU A 55 11.88 -2.03 -11.90
C LEU A 55 11.63 -0.52 -12.00
N ALA A 56 12.45 0.28 -11.33
CA ALA A 56 12.35 1.74 -11.40
C ALA A 56 12.47 2.23 -12.84
N ALA A 57 13.47 1.74 -13.57
CA ALA A 57 13.67 2.11 -14.97
C ALA A 57 12.44 1.74 -15.83
N ARG A 58 11.88 0.56 -15.65
CA ARG A 58 10.69 0.11 -16.38
C ARG A 58 9.46 0.97 -16.07
N ALA A 59 9.33 1.38 -14.82
CA ALA A 59 8.16 2.13 -14.35
C ALA A 59 8.29 3.64 -14.57
N GLY A 60 9.44 4.12 -14.99
CA GLY A 60 9.70 5.56 -15.09
C GLY A 60 9.76 6.21 -13.71
N LEU A 61 10.28 5.49 -12.72
CA LEU A 61 10.39 5.95 -11.33
C LEU A 61 11.85 5.90 -10.88
N THR A 62 12.13 6.46 -9.71
CA THR A 62 13.44 6.34 -9.09
C THR A 62 13.53 5.08 -8.25
N GLN A 63 14.75 4.57 -8.06
CA GLN A 63 14.98 3.44 -7.17
C GLN A 63 14.53 3.77 -5.74
N ALA A 64 14.76 5.00 -5.28
CA ALA A 64 14.31 5.45 -3.97
C ALA A 64 12.80 5.31 -3.81
N LYS A 65 12.04 5.60 -4.88
CA LYS A 65 10.58 5.43 -4.84
C LYS A 65 10.19 3.96 -4.71
N ILE A 66 10.83 3.07 -5.46
CA ILE A 66 10.59 1.63 -5.35
C ILE A 66 10.95 1.14 -3.96
N SER A 67 12.08 1.57 -3.42
CA SER A 67 12.50 1.21 -2.06
C SER A 67 11.46 1.61 -1.02
N ARG A 68 10.88 2.81 -1.15
CA ARG A 68 9.83 3.27 -0.23
C ARG A 68 8.55 2.45 -0.35
N VAL A 69 8.14 2.09 -1.56
CA VAL A 69 6.97 1.24 -1.76
C VAL A 69 7.20 -0.12 -1.09
N GLU A 70 8.36 -0.73 -1.32
CA GLU A 70 8.69 -2.03 -0.73
C GLU A 70 8.96 -1.94 0.77
N GLY A 71 9.22 -0.76 1.29
CA GLY A 71 9.35 -0.49 2.71
C GLY A 71 8.04 -0.20 3.42
N ALA A 72 6.94 -0.23 2.71
CA ALA A 72 5.60 0.01 3.26
C ALA A 72 5.46 1.38 3.92
N ASP A 73 6.13 2.41 3.39
CA ASP A 73 6.10 3.75 3.94
C ASP A 73 4.70 4.37 3.90
N ALA A 74 3.94 4.06 2.86
CA ALA A 74 2.57 4.54 2.68
C ALA A 74 1.84 3.67 1.66
N VAL A 75 0.52 3.78 1.63
CA VAL A 75 -0.28 3.15 0.58
C VAL A 75 -0.01 3.88 -0.73
N PRO A 76 0.42 3.17 -1.80
CA PRO A 76 0.68 3.80 -3.09
C PRO A 76 -0.59 4.40 -3.71
N THR A 77 -0.43 5.47 -4.47
CA THR A 77 -1.54 6.05 -5.22
C THR A 77 -1.93 5.18 -6.40
N LEU A 78 -3.16 5.32 -6.89
CA LEU A 78 -3.62 4.57 -8.07
C LEU A 78 -2.75 4.83 -9.32
N PRO A 79 -2.35 6.07 -9.64
CA PRO A 79 -1.43 6.29 -10.76
C PRO A 79 -0.10 5.57 -10.61
N LEU A 80 0.45 5.52 -9.39
CA LEU A 80 1.68 4.78 -9.12
C LEU A 80 1.47 3.28 -9.29
N LEU A 81 0.37 2.75 -8.78
CA LEU A 81 0.03 1.34 -8.91
C LEU A 81 -0.15 0.93 -10.37
N ARG A 82 -0.74 1.79 -11.19
CA ARG A 82 -0.88 1.54 -12.63
C ARG A 82 0.48 1.41 -13.29
N ARG A 83 1.42 2.30 -12.97
CA ARG A 83 2.79 2.23 -13.50
C ARG A 83 3.49 0.95 -13.08
N LEU A 84 3.34 0.56 -11.82
CA LEU A 84 3.94 -0.66 -11.28
C LEU A 84 3.38 -1.91 -11.96
N ALA A 85 2.06 -1.98 -12.11
CA ALA A 85 1.42 -3.12 -12.77
C ALA A 85 1.93 -3.27 -14.21
N HIS A 86 2.01 -2.16 -14.95
CA HIS A 86 2.52 -2.16 -16.30
C HIS A 86 3.99 -2.63 -16.35
N ALA A 87 4.82 -2.09 -15.48
CA ALA A 87 6.25 -2.43 -15.41
C ALA A 87 6.49 -3.88 -14.99
N LEU A 88 5.60 -4.43 -14.18
CA LEU A 88 5.66 -5.81 -13.68
C LEU A 88 4.94 -6.80 -14.61
N ASP A 89 4.44 -6.32 -15.75
CA ASP A 89 3.71 -7.12 -16.72
C ASP A 89 2.58 -7.93 -16.07
N ALA A 90 1.75 -7.25 -15.31
CA ALA A 90 0.71 -7.88 -14.50
C ALA A 90 -0.52 -7.00 -14.37
N SER A 91 -1.63 -7.63 -14.05
CA SER A 91 -2.83 -6.95 -13.57
C SER A 91 -2.81 -6.92 -12.05
N LEU A 92 -3.22 -5.81 -11.46
CA LEU A 92 -3.28 -5.67 -10.02
C LEU A 92 -4.72 -5.85 -9.54
N ASN A 93 -4.91 -6.81 -8.65
CA ASN A 93 -6.20 -7.07 -8.00
C ASN A 93 -6.10 -6.67 -6.55
N ILE A 94 -7.06 -5.88 -6.08
CA ILE A 94 -7.12 -5.41 -4.71
C ILE A 94 -8.47 -5.80 -4.13
N ALA A 95 -8.47 -6.51 -3.01
CA ALA A 95 -9.68 -6.81 -2.27
C ALA A 95 -9.61 -6.11 -0.91
N LEU A 96 -10.61 -5.29 -0.62
CA LEU A 96 -10.71 -4.60 0.66
C LEU A 96 -11.93 -5.15 1.40
N GLY A 97 -11.66 -5.86 2.46
CA GLY A 97 -12.69 -6.39 3.35
C GLY A 97 -12.74 -5.62 4.66
N THR A 98 -13.63 -6.04 5.55
CA THR A 98 -13.81 -5.39 6.85
C THR A 98 -12.57 -5.49 7.73
N ASP A 99 -11.93 -6.66 7.73
CA ASP A 99 -10.76 -6.96 8.54
C ASP A 99 -9.69 -7.73 7.77
N HIS A 100 -9.74 -7.63 6.46
CA HIS A 100 -8.87 -8.40 5.57
C HIS A 100 -8.62 -7.60 4.29
N GLU A 101 -7.36 -7.46 3.94
CA GLU A 101 -6.92 -6.82 2.71
C GLU A 101 -6.08 -7.80 1.91
N GLU A 102 -6.33 -7.85 0.60
CA GLU A 102 -5.58 -8.73 -0.28
C GLU A 102 -5.13 -7.96 -1.52
N VAL A 103 -3.84 -8.06 -1.83
CA VAL A 103 -3.24 -7.41 -3.00
C VAL A 103 -2.47 -8.47 -3.77
N THR A 104 -2.84 -8.64 -5.04
CA THR A 104 -2.25 -9.67 -5.88
C THR A 104 -1.93 -9.12 -7.26
N PHE A 105 -0.69 -9.31 -7.72
CA PHE A 105 -0.34 -9.11 -9.12
C PHE A 105 -0.54 -10.44 -9.85
N VAL A 106 -1.36 -10.40 -10.88
CA VAL A 106 -1.62 -11.56 -11.73
C VAL A 106 -0.89 -11.36 -13.05
N ALA A 107 0.00 -12.27 -13.39
CA ALA A 107 0.77 -12.20 -14.63
C ALA A 107 -0.18 -12.07 -15.83
N ARG A 108 0.16 -11.17 -16.76
CA ARG A 108 -0.61 -11.03 -17.98
C ARG A 108 -0.45 -12.31 -18.80
N SER A 109 -1.57 -12.84 -19.25
CA SER A 109 -1.49 -14.02 -20.09
C SER A 109 -0.94 -13.64 -21.47
N ALA A 110 0.03 -14.39 -21.94
CA ALA A 110 0.52 -14.28 -23.30
C ALA A 110 -0.53 -14.93 -24.20
N ALA A 111 -1.42 -14.12 -24.73
CA ALA A 111 -2.42 -14.60 -25.66
C ALA A 111 -1.88 -14.60 -27.08
#